data_a56c78b925f1d262c341b3dbc7b231af
#
_entry.id   a56c78b925f1d262c341b3dbc7b231af
#
_cell.length_a   1.000
_cell.length_b   1.000
_cell.length_c   1.000
_cell.angle_alpha   90.00
_cell.angle_beta   90.00
_cell.angle_gamma   90.00
#
_symmetry.space_group_name_H-M   'P 1'
#
loop_
_entity.id
_entity.type
_entity.pdbx_description
1 polymer ?
#
loop_
_entity_poly.entity_id
_entity_poly.type
_entity_poly.pdbx_seq_one_letter_code
_entity_poly.pdbx_strand_id
1 'polypeptide(L)'
;QADLERPWDAVVVAAGTGATAAGLLLGLKGTAHLYVANSLKGFDMGPAIEHQLNLALNDSTWSRELAARCIVWDDAHLGGFGQIPEFLQSFIGLWEGETGIPLDGVYTGKALHRLEQAWREDPDWSGRRVLFIHTGGLQGNRSWR
;
A
#
# COMPACT_ATOMS: atom_id res chain seq x y z
N GLN A 1 -18.78 -12.25 13.34
CA GLN A 1 -19.64 -11.44 12.41
C GLN A 1 -19.66 -9.96 12.83
N ALA A 2 -19.83 -9.64 14.13
CA ALA A 2 -19.88 -8.25 14.63
C ALA A 2 -18.59 -7.44 14.35
N ASP A 3 -17.46 -8.10 14.19
CA ASP A 3 -16.16 -7.43 13.98
C ASP A 3 -15.95 -6.92 12.54
N LEU A 4 -16.70 -7.45 11.57
CA LEU A 4 -16.66 -6.97 10.18
C LEU A 4 -17.53 -5.73 9.94
N GLU A 5 -18.45 -5.41 10.84
CA GLU A 5 -19.36 -4.26 10.71
C GLU A 5 -18.72 -2.94 11.18
N ARG A 6 -17.63 -3.03 11.97
CA ARG A 6 -16.91 -1.84 12.39
C ARG A 6 -16.05 -1.31 11.24
N PRO A 7 -16.12 -0.01 10.90
CA PRO A 7 -15.34 0.56 9.80
C PRO A 7 -13.83 0.44 10.05
N TRP A 8 -13.07 0.40 8.98
CA TRP A 8 -11.60 0.47 9.01
C TRP A 8 -11.16 1.92 9.21
N ASP A 9 -10.16 2.14 10.04
CA ASP A 9 -9.55 3.47 10.22
C ASP A 9 -8.57 3.77 9.09
N ALA A 10 -7.87 2.74 8.62
CA ALA A 10 -6.90 2.84 7.53
C ALA A 10 -6.95 1.62 6.63
N VAL A 11 -6.71 1.84 5.35
CA VAL A 11 -6.47 0.82 4.33
C VAL A 11 -5.08 1.05 3.77
N VAL A 12 -4.25 0.00 3.68
CA VAL A 12 -2.88 0.08 3.18
C VAL A 12 -2.72 -0.81 1.97
N VAL A 13 -2.11 -0.30 0.91
CA VAL A 13 -1.87 -1.02 -0.34
C VAL A 13 -0.51 -0.65 -0.94
N ALA A 14 0.16 -1.62 -1.54
CA ALA A 14 1.32 -1.35 -2.40
C ALA A 14 0.88 -0.81 -3.76
N ALA A 15 1.66 0.09 -4.34
CA ALA A 15 1.39 0.61 -5.68
C ALA A 15 2.65 0.66 -6.56
N GLY A 16 2.45 0.32 -7.83
CA GLY A 16 3.37 0.57 -8.93
C GLY A 16 2.81 1.62 -9.90
N THR A 17 1.66 1.35 -10.52
CA THR A 17 1.01 2.27 -11.48
C THR A 17 -0.10 3.13 -10.88
N GLY A 18 -0.48 2.88 -9.63
CA GLY A 18 -1.57 3.59 -8.97
C GLY A 18 -2.98 3.09 -9.27
N ALA A 19 -3.16 2.13 -10.19
CA ALA A 19 -4.48 1.66 -10.61
C ALA A 19 -5.29 1.02 -9.46
N THR A 20 -4.67 0.17 -8.64
CA THR A 20 -5.33 -0.44 -7.48
C THR A 20 -5.73 0.63 -6.45
N ALA A 21 -4.86 1.59 -6.19
CA ALA A 21 -5.14 2.71 -5.28
C ALA A 21 -6.32 3.56 -5.77
N ALA A 22 -6.38 3.86 -7.08
CA ALA A 22 -7.51 4.57 -7.68
C ALA A 22 -8.84 3.81 -7.49
N GLY A 23 -8.84 2.49 -7.74
CA GLY A 23 -10.02 1.64 -7.52
C GLY A 23 -10.48 1.62 -6.05
N LEU A 24 -9.51 1.55 -5.12
CA LEU A 24 -9.81 1.60 -3.68
C LEU A 24 -10.40 2.96 -3.26
N LEU A 25 -9.89 4.08 -3.78
CA LEU A 25 -10.46 5.41 -3.50
C LEU A 25 -11.92 5.51 -3.92
N LEU A 26 -12.27 4.96 -5.09
CA LEU A 26 -13.65 4.91 -5.56
C LEU A 26 -14.55 4.04 -4.67
N GLY A 27 -14.02 2.91 -4.22
CA GLY A 27 -14.77 1.95 -3.38
C GLY A 27 -14.94 2.40 -1.93
N LEU A 28 -13.93 3.02 -1.35
CA LEU A 28 -13.93 3.45 0.06
C LEU A 28 -14.88 4.62 0.35
N LYS A 29 -15.17 5.46 -0.62
CA LYS A 29 -16.10 6.62 -0.49
C LYS A 29 -15.81 7.50 0.74
N GLY A 30 -14.55 7.56 1.17
CA GLY A 30 -14.13 8.34 2.34
C GLY A 30 -14.39 7.69 3.70
N THR A 31 -14.72 6.40 3.75
CA THR A 31 -14.97 5.68 5.01
C THR A 31 -13.71 5.29 5.77
N ALA A 32 -12.54 5.32 5.11
CA ALA A 32 -11.24 5.04 5.70
C ALA A 32 -10.15 5.87 5.00
N HIS A 33 -9.03 6.09 5.68
CA HIS A 33 -7.84 6.68 5.07
C HIS A 33 -7.12 5.64 4.22
N LEU A 34 -6.79 6.00 2.96
CA LEU A 34 -5.98 5.15 2.09
C LEU A 34 -4.51 5.54 2.15
N TYR A 35 -3.68 4.62 2.57
CA TYR A 35 -2.21 4.73 2.56
C TYR A 35 -1.65 3.91 1.39
N VAL A 36 -0.84 4.54 0.58
CA VAL A 36 -0.29 3.95 -0.64
C VAL A 36 1.22 3.85 -0.53
N ALA A 37 1.74 2.65 -0.41
CA ALA A 37 3.17 2.41 -0.38
C ALA A 37 3.74 2.43 -1.81
N ASN A 38 4.45 3.50 -2.16
CA ASN A 38 5.07 3.66 -3.47
C ASN A 38 6.29 2.75 -3.61
N SER A 39 6.22 1.78 -4.50
CA SER A 39 7.32 0.83 -4.76
C SER A 39 8.35 1.34 -5.78
N LEU A 40 8.12 2.51 -6.39
CA LEU A 40 8.93 3.07 -7.46
C LEU A 40 9.67 4.33 -6.99
N LYS A 41 10.99 4.28 -7.00
CA LYS A 41 11.82 5.45 -6.68
C LYS A 41 11.68 6.53 -7.75
N GLY A 42 11.43 7.77 -7.32
CA GLY A 42 11.34 8.91 -8.24
C GLY A 42 10.08 8.94 -9.11
N PHE A 43 9.09 8.09 -8.80
CA PHE A 43 7.80 8.07 -9.49
C PHE A 43 6.77 8.84 -8.66
N ASP A 44 6.15 9.85 -9.28
CA ASP A 44 5.13 10.66 -8.63
C ASP A 44 3.78 9.93 -8.62
N MET A 45 3.48 9.28 -7.50
CA MET A 45 2.32 8.42 -7.35
C MET A 45 1.00 9.20 -7.33
N GLY A 46 0.98 10.41 -6.79
CA GLY A 46 -0.23 11.23 -6.72
C GLY A 46 -0.84 11.52 -8.10
N PRO A 47 -0.10 12.14 -9.04
CA PRO A 47 -0.55 12.33 -10.42
C PRO A 47 -0.89 11.04 -11.16
N ALA A 48 -0.19 9.94 -10.88
CA ALA A 48 -0.51 8.66 -11.48
C ALA A 48 -1.88 8.14 -11.03
N ILE A 49 -2.21 8.25 -9.75
CA ILE A 49 -3.53 7.91 -9.22
C ILE A 49 -4.60 8.83 -9.80
N GLU A 50 -4.36 10.16 -9.86
CA GLU A 50 -5.26 11.13 -10.49
C GLU A 50 -5.57 10.75 -11.94
N HIS A 51 -4.54 10.38 -12.70
CA HIS A 51 -4.70 9.93 -14.09
C HIS A 51 -5.61 8.70 -14.20
N GLN A 52 -5.38 7.68 -13.38
CA GLN A 52 -6.21 6.46 -13.35
C GLN A 52 -7.67 6.77 -12.99
N LEU A 53 -7.89 7.66 -12.03
CA LEU A 53 -9.22 8.13 -11.66
C LEU A 53 -9.89 8.87 -12.82
N ASN A 54 -9.16 9.73 -13.52
CA ASN A 54 -9.70 10.49 -14.66
C ASN A 54 -10.09 9.58 -15.83
N LEU A 55 -9.33 8.50 -16.08
CA LEU A 55 -9.72 7.49 -17.06
C LEU A 55 -11.05 6.80 -16.71
N ALA A 56 -11.32 6.60 -15.43
CA ALA A 56 -12.55 5.95 -14.98
C ALA A 56 -13.75 6.90 -14.89
N LEU A 57 -13.53 8.14 -14.47
CA LEU A 57 -14.60 9.11 -14.14
C LEU A 57 -14.88 10.09 -15.26
N ASN A 58 -13.89 10.36 -16.14
CA ASN A 58 -13.91 11.43 -17.14
C ASN A 58 -14.24 12.80 -16.54
N ASP A 59 -13.73 13.06 -15.33
CA ASP A 59 -13.90 14.29 -14.56
C ASP A 59 -12.58 14.64 -13.87
N SER A 60 -11.83 15.57 -14.43
CA SER A 60 -10.49 15.93 -13.94
C SER A 60 -10.51 16.62 -12.57
N THR A 61 -11.54 17.40 -12.28
CA THR A 61 -11.69 18.09 -10.99
C THR A 61 -11.95 17.09 -9.89
N TRP A 62 -12.92 16.21 -10.07
CA TRP A 62 -13.26 15.18 -9.12
C TRP A 62 -12.12 14.16 -8.93
N SER A 63 -11.43 13.80 -10.00
CA SER A 63 -10.27 12.91 -9.95
C SER A 63 -9.14 13.47 -9.09
N ARG A 64 -8.84 14.75 -9.22
CA ARG A 64 -7.85 15.46 -8.39
C ARG A 64 -8.25 15.50 -6.92
N GLU A 65 -9.50 15.82 -6.64
CA GLU A 65 -10.02 15.85 -5.26
C GLU A 65 -9.97 14.47 -4.60
N LEU A 66 -10.28 13.41 -5.34
CA LEU A 66 -10.17 12.04 -4.84
C LEU A 66 -8.71 11.63 -4.63
N ALA A 67 -7.82 11.89 -5.58
CA ALA A 67 -6.42 11.56 -5.46
C ALA A 67 -5.76 12.24 -4.24
N ALA A 68 -6.16 13.48 -3.93
CA ALA A 68 -5.68 14.21 -2.76
C ALA A 68 -6.10 13.58 -1.41
N ARG A 69 -7.01 12.61 -1.41
CA ARG A 69 -7.45 11.90 -0.19
C ARG A 69 -6.55 10.72 0.19
N CYS A 70 -5.66 10.28 -0.70
CA CYS A 70 -4.69 9.25 -0.35
C CYS A 70 -3.43 9.84 0.28
N ILE A 71 -2.81 9.07 1.15
CA ILE A 71 -1.53 9.39 1.78
C ILE A 71 -0.48 8.48 1.14
N VAL A 72 0.44 9.09 0.39
CA VAL A 72 1.51 8.33 -0.29
C VAL A 72 2.73 8.23 0.60
N TRP A 73 3.23 7.02 0.80
CA TRP A 73 4.51 6.74 1.41
C TRP A 73 5.58 6.58 0.31
N ASP A 74 6.21 7.69 -0.05
CA ASP A 74 7.23 7.72 -1.11
C ASP A 74 8.55 7.06 -0.70
N ASP A 75 8.77 6.85 0.59
CA ASP A 75 9.94 6.18 1.14
C ASP A 75 9.84 4.64 1.12
N ALA A 76 8.67 4.09 0.83
CA ALA A 76 8.42 2.65 0.86
C ALA A 76 9.21 1.85 -0.19
N HIS A 77 9.78 2.49 -1.22
CA HIS A 77 10.52 1.79 -2.30
C HIS A 77 11.84 1.14 -1.84
N LEU A 78 12.42 1.52 -0.67
CA LEU A 78 13.64 0.95 -0.09
C LEU A 78 14.84 0.92 -1.07
N GLY A 79 15.07 2.03 -1.75
CA GLY A 79 16.18 2.16 -2.72
C GLY A 79 15.76 2.06 -4.19
N GLY A 80 14.61 1.46 -4.50
CA GLY A 80 14.04 1.42 -5.85
C GLY A 80 13.30 0.12 -6.18
N PHE A 81 12.76 0.09 -7.39
CA PHE A 81 12.08 -1.09 -7.91
C PHE A 81 13.03 -2.31 -7.95
N GLY A 82 12.55 -3.44 -7.45
CA GLY A 82 13.35 -4.67 -7.44
C GLY A 82 14.50 -4.70 -6.42
N GLN A 83 14.77 -3.61 -5.70
CA GLN A 83 15.72 -3.62 -4.59
C GLN A 83 15.10 -4.31 -3.39
N ILE A 84 15.71 -5.38 -2.90
CA ILE A 84 15.24 -6.20 -1.78
C ILE A 84 16.38 -6.30 -0.76
N PRO A 85 16.55 -5.28 0.10
CA PRO A 85 17.61 -5.28 1.11
C PRO A 85 17.51 -6.48 2.04
N GLU A 86 18.63 -6.90 2.63
CA GLU A 86 18.71 -8.07 3.51
C GLU A 86 17.74 -7.98 4.71
N PHE A 87 17.57 -6.78 5.28
CA PHE A 87 16.61 -6.59 6.37
C PHE A 87 15.16 -6.84 5.93
N LEU A 88 14.80 -6.50 4.68
CA LEU A 88 13.48 -6.78 4.14
C LEU A 88 13.28 -8.28 3.89
N GLN A 89 14.31 -8.98 3.41
CA GLN A 89 14.27 -10.44 3.24
C GLN A 89 14.05 -11.13 4.60
N SER A 90 14.75 -10.67 5.64
CA SER A 90 14.59 -11.18 7.01
C SER A 90 13.18 -10.90 7.55
N PHE A 91 12.67 -9.68 7.34
CA PHE A 91 11.31 -9.30 7.73
C PHE A 91 10.25 -10.20 7.06
N ILE A 92 10.36 -10.41 5.75
CA ILE A 92 9.44 -11.28 4.99
C ILE A 92 9.51 -12.72 5.51
N GLY A 93 10.72 -13.23 5.75
CA GLY A 93 10.90 -14.59 6.27
C GLY A 93 10.28 -14.79 7.66
N LEU A 94 10.42 -13.82 8.56
CA LEU A 94 9.79 -13.85 9.89
C LEU A 94 8.27 -13.80 9.77
N TRP A 95 7.74 -12.88 8.97
CA TRP A 95 6.31 -12.74 8.75
C TRP A 95 5.68 -14.03 8.21
N GLU A 96 6.28 -14.62 7.19
CA GLU A 96 5.79 -15.88 6.62
C GLU A 96 5.87 -17.05 7.62
N GLY A 97 6.94 -17.09 8.43
CA GLY A 97 7.10 -18.10 9.47
C GLY A 97 6.03 -18.01 10.56
N GLU A 98 5.62 -16.81 10.92
CA GLU A 98 4.62 -16.56 11.98
C GLU A 98 3.18 -16.69 11.48
N THR A 99 2.91 -16.25 10.26
CA THR A 99 1.53 -16.11 9.75
C THR A 99 1.14 -17.16 8.71
N GLY A 100 2.12 -17.78 8.05
CA GLY A 100 1.91 -18.65 6.89
C GLY A 100 1.49 -17.86 5.62
N ILE A 101 1.50 -16.53 5.65
CA ILE A 101 1.09 -15.68 4.52
C ILE A 101 2.34 -15.22 3.76
N PRO A 102 2.56 -15.68 2.51
CA PRO A 102 3.73 -15.29 1.73
C PRO A 102 3.62 -13.83 1.25
N LEU A 103 4.75 -13.13 1.23
CA LEU A 103 4.87 -11.77 0.70
C LEU A 103 5.88 -11.76 -0.46
N ASP A 104 5.68 -10.84 -1.41
CA ASP A 104 6.70 -10.56 -2.42
C ASP A 104 7.64 -9.43 -1.96
N GLY A 105 8.88 -9.46 -2.46
CA GLY A 105 9.90 -8.49 -2.08
C GLY A 105 9.78 -7.15 -2.82
N VAL A 106 8.96 -7.05 -3.87
CA VAL A 106 8.85 -5.84 -4.71
C VAL A 106 7.75 -4.90 -4.22
N TYR A 107 6.59 -5.45 -3.84
CA TYR A 107 5.38 -4.71 -3.50
C TYR A 107 4.91 -4.97 -2.08
N THR A 108 4.33 -6.15 -1.82
CA THR A 108 3.62 -6.42 -0.56
C THR A 108 4.54 -6.45 0.65
N GLY A 109 5.74 -6.97 0.53
CA GLY A 109 6.73 -6.97 1.61
C GLY A 109 7.16 -5.56 2.00
N LYS A 110 7.41 -4.69 1.02
CA LYS A 110 7.77 -3.28 1.27
C LYS A 110 6.62 -2.51 1.91
N ALA A 111 5.40 -2.71 1.42
CA ALA A 111 4.23 -2.03 1.96
C ALA A 111 3.94 -2.46 3.40
N LEU A 112 4.04 -3.75 3.70
CA LEU A 112 3.83 -4.25 5.05
C LEU A 112 4.95 -3.81 6.01
N HIS A 113 6.20 -3.81 5.56
CA HIS A 113 7.33 -3.29 6.33
C HIS A 113 7.14 -1.81 6.65
N ARG A 114 6.70 -1.00 5.69
CA ARG A 114 6.43 0.43 5.91
C ARG A 114 5.25 0.66 6.87
N LEU A 115 4.22 -0.18 6.80
CA LEU A 115 3.13 -0.17 7.76
C LEU A 115 3.61 -0.50 9.18
N GLU A 116 4.45 -1.52 9.33
CA GLU A 116 5.02 -1.90 10.62
C GLU A 116 5.89 -0.78 11.21
N GLN A 117 6.66 -0.07 10.40
CA GLN A 117 7.39 1.12 10.82
C GLN A 117 6.43 2.21 11.33
N ALA A 118 5.39 2.55 10.56
CA ALA A 118 4.40 3.55 10.98
C ALA A 118 3.77 3.17 12.32
N TRP A 119 3.42 1.91 12.49
CA TRP A 119 2.81 1.41 13.72
C TRP A 119 3.74 1.52 14.94
N ARG A 120 5.03 1.35 14.73
CA ARG A 120 6.05 1.39 15.79
C ARG A 120 6.47 2.80 16.16
N GLU A 121 6.56 3.70 15.17
CA GLU A 121 7.17 5.01 15.32
C GLU A 121 6.15 6.14 15.56
N ASP A 122 4.90 5.96 15.14
CA ASP A 122 3.85 6.98 15.22
C ASP A 122 2.74 6.55 16.20
N PRO A 123 2.62 7.22 17.36
CA PRO A 123 1.58 6.91 18.37
C PRO A 123 0.15 6.98 17.81
N ASP A 124 -0.08 7.77 16.76
CA ASP A 124 -1.40 7.91 16.13
C ASP A 124 -1.89 6.61 15.47
N TRP A 125 -1.01 5.64 15.26
CA TRP A 125 -1.38 4.30 14.77
C TRP A 125 -1.88 3.37 15.89
N SER A 126 -1.63 3.71 17.13
CA SER A 126 -2.07 2.89 18.27
C SER A 126 -3.60 2.80 18.32
N GLY A 127 -4.10 1.57 18.37
CA GLY A 127 -5.54 1.29 18.44
C GLY A 127 -6.29 1.44 17.12
N ARG A 128 -5.64 1.85 16.03
CA ARG A 128 -6.26 1.86 14.70
C ARG A 128 -6.59 0.46 14.24
N ARG A 129 -7.71 0.33 13.55
CA ARG A 129 -8.10 -0.86 12.82
C ARG A 129 -7.69 -0.73 11.36
N VAL A 130 -6.69 -1.53 10.97
CA VAL A 130 -6.04 -1.42 9.66
C VAL A 130 -6.37 -2.62 8.79
N LEU A 131 -6.75 -2.36 7.54
CA LEU A 131 -6.88 -3.37 6.49
C LEU A 131 -5.67 -3.29 5.57
N PHE A 132 -4.85 -4.31 5.56
CA PHE A 132 -3.77 -4.46 4.58
C PHE A 132 -4.26 -5.24 3.36
N ILE A 133 -4.14 -4.65 2.17
CA ILE A 133 -4.56 -5.29 0.92
C ILE A 133 -3.37 -6.03 0.30
N HIS A 134 -3.44 -7.35 0.34
CA HIS A 134 -2.46 -8.22 -0.30
C HIS A 134 -2.81 -8.41 -1.78
N THR A 135 -2.05 -7.74 -2.66
CA THR A 135 -2.31 -7.71 -4.11
C THR A 135 -1.64 -8.85 -4.90
N GLY A 136 -1.02 -9.81 -4.22
CA GLY A 136 -0.28 -10.89 -4.88
C GLY A 136 1.17 -10.52 -5.16
N GLY A 137 1.64 -10.75 -6.39
CA GLY A 137 3.02 -10.38 -6.79
C GLY A 137 4.08 -11.45 -6.50
N LEU A 138 3.70 -12.62 -5.98
CA LEU A 138 4.63 -13.68 -5.53
C LEU A 138 5.58 -14.19 -6.62
N GLN A 139 5.22 -14.03 -7.90
CA GLN A 139 6.12 -14.32 -9.02
C GLN A 139 7.40 -13.47 -9.00
N GLY A 140 7.38 -12.30 -8.38
CA GLY A 140 8.55 -11.43 -8.19
C GLY A 140 9.62 -12.05 -7.27
N ASN A 141 9.27 -13.07 -6.48
CA ASN A 141 10.21 -13.74 -5.59
C ASN A 141 11.21 -14.64 -6.33
N ARG A 142 10.94 -15.01 -7.58
CA ARG A 142 11.82 -15.91 -8.38
C ARG A 142 13.22 -15.35 -8.60
N SER A 143 13.44 -14.06 -8.41
CA SER A 143 14.73 -13.39 -8.66
C SER A 143 15.64 -13.34 -7.42
N TRP A 144 15.13 -13.67 -6.23
CA TRP A 144 15.89 -13.52 -4.97
C TRP A 144 15.69 -14.69 -3.96
N ARG A 145 14.81 -15.64 -4.29
CA ARG A 145 14.61 -16.90 -3.53
C ARG A 145 15.10 -18.10 -4.28
#